data_5e9a5a922d0e488dbb902417d66a2d31
#
_entry.id   5e9a5a922d0e488dbb902417d66a2d31
#
_cell.length_a   1.000
_cell.length_b   1.000
_cell.length_c   1.000
_cell.angle_alpha   90.00
_cell.angle_beta   90.00
_cell.angle_gamma   90.00
#
_symmetry.space_group_name_H-M   'P 1'
#
loop_
_entity.id
_entity.type
_entity.pdbx_description
1 polymer ?
#
loop_
_entity_poly.entity_id
_entity_poly.type
_entity_poly.pdbx_seq_one_letter_code
_entity_poly.pdbx_strand_id
1 'polypeptide(L)'
;SFSPPITVFEKLFVTGEADVVAEFYARNKAEAPEAQALHKLESQMKASTGIAPVGVAFDNQLNISVDRQKLLLYNVNYNEVYRLLKTAFKENEVATLRSYQQYLPIALAGDGKTVNEVLQQTLVRTQADKEGKSQYIPLQSLVKVTQGEDLKTVTAGKNGEYIPFSFYDVKKAEPLMEEVKKLGEQNWEIDFSGSFFSNKQMLNELVVILL
;
A
#
# COMPACT_ATOMS: atom_id res chain seq x y z
N SER A 1 -24.25 15.99 -28.10
CA SER A 1 -23.98 14.62 -28.61
C SER A 1 -24.97 13.66 -27.97
N PHE A 2 -25.82 13.05 -28.80
CA PHE A 2 -26.73 12.00 -28.37
C PHE A 2 -25.95 10.70 -28.26
N SER A 3 -25.78 10.17 -27.03
CA SER A 3 -25.36 8.79 -26.85
C SER A 3 -26.60 7.91 -27.06
N PRO A 4 -26.53 6.84 -27.88
CA PRO A 4 -27.62 5.90 -28.01
C PRO A 4 -27.96 5.27 -26.65
N PRO A 5 -29.23 5.01 -26.35
CA PRO A 5 -29.60 4.36 -25.10
C PRO A 5 -28.99 2.96 -25.03
N ILE A 6 -28.29 2.66 -23.94
CA ILE A 6 -27.74 1.35 -23.66
C ILE A 6 -28.89 0.33 -23.68
N THR A 7 -28.77 -0.68 -24.51
CA THR A 7 -29.79 -1.74 -24.62
C THR A 7 -29.87 -2.55 -23.33
N VAL A 8 -31.01 -3.21 -23.08
CA VAL A 8 -31.17 -4.11 -21.92
C VAL A 8 -30.12 -5.23 -21.93
N PHE A 9 -29.68 -5.63 -23.13
CA PHE A 9 -28.65 -6.64 -23.34
C PHE A 9 -27.27 -6.11 -22.95
N GLU A 10 -26.92 -4.87 -23.30
CA GLU A 10 -25.67 -4.23 -22.87
C GLU A 10 -25.63 -4.00 -21.34
N LYS A 11 -26.79 -3.69 -20.72
CA LYS A 11 -26.88 -3.56 -19.26
C LYS A 11 -26.61 -4.86 -18.50
N LEU A 12 -26.86 -6.03 -19.09
CA LEU A 12 -26.53 -7.33 -18.52
C LEU A 12 -25.03 -7.62 -18.53
N PHE A 13 -24.27 -6.95 -19.40
CA PHE A 13 -22.81 -7.14 -19.55
C PHE A 13 -21.98 -5.97 -18.99
N VAL A 14 -22.59 -4.82 -18.68
CA VAL A 14 -21.92 -3.71 -18.01
C VAL A 14 -21.99 -3.93 -16.50
N THR A 15 -21.17 -4.82 -15.99
CA THR A 15 -21.12 -5.12 -14.55
C THR A 15 -20.29 -4.12 -13.76
N GLY A 16 -19.59 -3.18 -14.40
CA GLY A 16 -18.58 -2.32 -13.75
C GLY A 16 -17.32 -3.09 -13.34
N GLU A 17 -17.25 -4.39 -13.66
CA GLU A 17 -16.07 -5.21 -13.45
C GLU A 17 -14.99 -4.90 -14.49
N ALA A 18 -13.74 -5.04 -14.11
CA ALA A 18 -12.62 -4.89 -15.03
C ALA A 18 -12.66 -5.97 -16.12
N ASP A 19 -12.28 -5.59 -17.35
CA ASP A 19 -12.19 -6.56 -18.45
C ASP A 19 -11.11 -7.61 -18.18
N VAL A 20 -9.95 -7.17 -17.72
CA VAL A 20 -8.84 -8.02 -17.30
C VAL A 20 -8.30 -7.52 -15.97
N VAL A 21 -8.11 -8.40 -15.02
CA VAL A 21 -7.40 -8.16 -13.77
C VAL A 21 -6.13 -9.01 -13.79
N ALA A 22 -4.98 -8.36 -13.73
CA ALA A 22 -3.70 -9.03 -13.54
C ALA A 22 -3.42 -9.15 -12.04
N GLU A 23 -3.33 -10.37 -11.55
CA GLU A 23 -3.13 -10.74 -10.14
C GLU A 23 -1.66 -11.07 -9.92
N PHE A 24 -0.94 -10.17 -9.25
CA PHE A 24 0.49 -10.30 -9.01
C PHE A 24 0.76 -10.92 -7.64
N TYR A 25 1.24 -12.15 -7.64
CA TYR A 25 1.66 -12.89 -6.45
C TYR A 25 3.16 -12.74 -6.25
N ALA A 26 3.59 -12.21 -5.12
CA ALA A 26 5.01 -12.06 -4.82
C ALA A 26 5.67 -13.45 -4.63
N ARG A 27 6.75 -13.73 -5.37
CA ARG A 27 7.53 -14.98 -5.20
C ARG A 27 8.23 -15.02 -3.86
N ASN A 28 8.75 -13.88 -3.39
CA ASN A 28 9.27 -13.75 -2.04
C ASN A 28 8.17 -13.30 -1.08
N LYS A 29 7.56 -14.24 -0.38
CA LYS A 29 6.48 -13.96 0.60
C LYS A 29 6.98 -13.35 1.91
N ALA A 30 8.29 -13.24 2.11
CA ALA A 30 8.88 -12.72 3.35
C ALA A 30 8.88 -11.18 3.43
N GLU A 31 8.76 -10.50 2.29
CA GLU A 31 8.79 -9.05 2.19
C GLU A 31 7.56 -8.53 1.45
N ALA A 32 6.86 -7.58 2.08
CA ALA A 32 5.80 -6.87 1.37
C ALA A 32 6.42 -6.00 0.26
N PRO A 33 5.81 -5.95 -0.93
CA PRO A 33 6.31 -5.14 -2.02
C PRO A 33 6.24 -3.65 -1.66
N GLU A 34 7.34 -2.94 -1.94
CA GLU A 34 7.42 -1.50 -1.71
C GLU A 34 6.51 -0.73 -2.67
N ALA A 35 5.87 0.34 -2.17
CA ALA A 35 5.00 1.20 -2.97
C ALA A 35 5.68 1.72 -4.24
N GLN A 36 6.95 2.12 -4.15
CA GLN A 36 7.74 2.59 -5.31
C GLN A 36 7.89 1.53 -6.40
N ALA A 37 8.07 0.26 -6.01
CA ALA A 37 8.17 -0.84 -6.96
C ALA A 37 6.84 -1.06 -7.71
N LEU A 38 5.72 -0.90 -7.02
CA LEU A 38 4.37 -1.02 -7.60
C LEU A 38 4.04 0.14 -8.54
N HIS A 39 4.35 1.37 -8.17
CA HIS A 39 4.20 2.54 -9.07
C HIS A 39 5.07 2.43 -10.33
N LYS A 40 6.28 1.89 -10.18
CA LYS A 40 7.14 1.60 -11.35
C LYS A 40 6.51 0.54 -12.25
N LEU A 41 5.95 -0.52 -11.66
CA LEU A 41 5.28 -1.59 -12.39
C LEU A 41 4.04 -1.07 -13.13
N GLU A 42 3.20 -0.23 -12.51
CA GLU A 42 2.07 0.46 -13.18
C GLU A 42 2.54 1.28 -14.37
N SER A 43 3.60 2.06 -14.20
CA SER A 43 4.16 2.88 -15.27
C SER A 43 4.68 2.05 -16.44
N GLN A 44 5.32 0.91 -16.14
CA GLN A 44 5.81 -0.04 -17.15
C GLN A 44 4.65 -0.72 -17.90
N MET A 45 3.61 -1.15 -17.19
CA MET A 45 2.40 -1.72 -17.81
C MET A 45 1.74 -0.72 -18.74
N LYS A 46 1.57 0.54 -18.31
CA LYS A 46 1.03 1.60 -19.15
C LYS A 46 1.87 1.83 -20.42
N ALA A 47 3.19 1.83 -20.28
CA ALA A 47 4.11 2.05 -21.42
C ALA A 47 4.06 0.91 -22.44
N SER A 48 3.99 -0.35 -21.98
CA SER A 48 4.00 -1.54 -22.87
C SER A 48 2.64 -1.85 -23.48
N THR A 49 1.54 -1.67 -22.74
CA THR A 49 0.19 -2.01 -23.21
C THR A 49 -0.57 -0.82 -23.82
N GLY A 50 -0.13 0.40 -23.55
CA GLY A 50 -0.86 1.62 -23.92
C GLY A 50 -2.09 1.91 -23.05
N ILE A 51 -2.43 1.02 -22.08
CA ILE A 51 -3.57 1.15 -21.18
C ILE A 51 -3.04 1.31 -19.76
N ALA A 52 -3.49 2.36 -19.05
CA ALA A 52 -3.14 2.55 -17.65
C ALA A 52 -3.97 1.59 -16.80
N PRO A 53 -3.34 0.69 -16.02
CA PRO A 53 -4.08 -0.13 -15.08
C PRO A 53 -4.59 0.73 -13.92
N VAL A 54 -5.66 0.30 -13.30
CA VAL A 54 -6.07 0.78 -11.97
C VAL A 54 -5.46 -0.19 -10.97
N GLY A 55 -4.44 0.27 -10.27
CA GLY A 55 -3.75 -0.50 -9.24
C GLY A 55 -4.42 -0.37 -7.87
N VAL A 56 -3.69 -0.78 -6.85
CA VAL A 56 -4.13 -0.66 -5.45
C VAL A 56 -3.98 0.77 -4.95
N ALA A 57 -4.88 1.15 -4.05
CA ALA A 57 -4.75 2.42 -3.35
C ALA A 57 -3.65 2.33 -2.28
N PHE A 58 -2.92 3.42 -2.10
CA PHE A 58 -1.93 3.59 -1.06
C PHE A 58 -2.45 4.59 -0.02
N ASP A 59 -2.14 4.32 1.23
CA ASP A 59 -2.31 5.29 2.31
C ASP A 59 -0.97 5.94 2.62
N ASN A 60 -0.96 7.27 2.64
CA ASN A 60 0.20 8.01 3.12
C ASN A 60 0.39 7.74 4.61
N GLN A 61 1.60 7.38 4.99
CA GLN A 61 1.95 7.16 6.38
C GLN A 61 3.22 7.91 6.76
N LEU A 62 3.33 8.23 8.05
CA LEU A 62 4.57 8.70 8.63
C LEU A 62 5.26 7.56 9.38
N ASN A 63 6.48 7.30 9.04
CA ASN A 63 7.33 6.34 9.73
C ASN A 63 8.19 7.08 10.75
N ILE A 64 7.99 6.78 12.04
CA ILE A 64 8.82 7.32 13.11
C ILE A 64 9.80 6.25 13.55
N SER A 65 11.08 6.51 13.34
CA SER A 65 12.18 5.65 13.80
C SER A 65 12.95 6.33 14.92
N VAL A 66 13.30 5.57 15.96
CA VAL A 66 14.09 6.08 17.08
C VAL A 66 15.57 6.06 16.71
N ASP A 67 16.23 7.22 16.83
CA ASP A 67 17.66 7.37 16.55
C ASP A 67 18.50 6.87 17.73
N ARG A 68 19.05 5.67 17.58
CA ARG A 68 19.86 5.02 18.63
C ARG A 68 21.11 5.82 19.02
N GLN A 69 21.73 6.52 18.08
CA GLN A 69 22.90 7.34 18.38
C GLN A 69 22.53 8.51 19.28
N LYS A 70 21.40 9.14 19.02
CA LYS A 70 20.87 10.22 19.86
C LYS A 70 20.45 9.73 21.23
N LEU A 71 19.87 8.52 21.33
CA LEU A 71 19.57 7.93 22.63
C LEU A 71 20.82 7.78 23.50
N LEU A 72 21.92 7.30 22.91
CA LEU A 72 23.20 7.17 23.62
C LEU A 72 23.78 8.54 24.00
N LEU A 73 23.75 9.49 23.06
CA LEU A 73 24.26 10.85 23.29
C LEU A 73 23.57 11.57 24.44
N TYR A 74 22.24 11.44 24.49
CA TYR A 74 21.42 12.10 25.52
C TYR A 74 21.16 11.22 26.76
N ASN A 75 21.71 10.02 26.81
CA ASN A 75 21.49 9.06 27.89
C ASN A 75 20.00 8.81 28.18
N VAL A 76 19.25 8.45 27.13
CA VAL A 76 17.81 8.19 27.19
C VAL A 76 17.52 6.72 26.92
N ASN A 77 16.59 6.13 27.69
CA ASN A 77 16.19 4.74 27.52
C ASN A 77 15.22 4.59 26.33
N TYR A 78 15.49 3.60 25.45
CA TYR A 78 14.66 3.29 24.29
C TYR A 78 13.19 3.01 24.67
N ASN A 79 12.97 2.19 25.70
CA ASN A 79 11.62 1.80 26.13
C ASN A 79 10.81 3.01 26.62
N GLU A 80 11.45 3.98 27.21
CA GLU A 80 10.81 5.22 27.68
C GLU A 80 10.36 6.06 26.47
N VAL A 81 11.22 6.23 25.47
CA VAL A 81 10.86 6.93 24.22
C VAL A 81 9.70 6.21 23.53
N TYR A 82 9.77 4.89 23.40
CA TYR A 82 8.71 4.10 22.78
C TYR A 82 7.37 4.24 23.52
N ARG A 83 7.40 4.17 24.85
CA ARG A 83 6.21 4.33 25.70
C ARG A 83 5.60 5.73 25.52
N LEU A 84 6.42 6.77 25.54
CA LEU A 84 5.97 8.15 25.38
C LEU A 84 5.41 8.42 23.98
N LEU A 85 6.04 7.89 22.91
CA LEU A 85 5.48 7.96 21.56
C LEU A 85 4.09 7.35 21.52
N LYS A 86 3.95 6.11 22.03
CA LYS A 86 2.67 5.41 22.05
C LYS A 86 1.59 6.17 22.80
N THR A 87 1.92 6.74 23.96
CA THR A 87 0.98 7.53 24.77
C THR A 87 0.62 8.85 24.09
N ALA A 88 1.61 9.60 23.62
CA ALA A 88 1.41 10.90 23.01
C ALA A 88 0.50 10.84 21.76
N PHE A 89 0.69 9.83 20.90
CA PHE A 89 -0.14 9.68 19.72
C PHE A 89 -1.52 9.09 20.01
N LYS A 90 -1.64 8.21 21.00
CA LYS A 90 -2.93 7.68 21.42
C LYS A 90 -3.82 8.75 22.08
N GLU A 91 -3.24 9.56 22.96
CA GLU A 91 -3.98 10.59 23.71
C GLU A 91 -4.42 11.75 22.82
N ASN A 92 -3.67 12.05 21.77
CA ASN A 92 -4.01 13.16 20.87
C ASN A 92 -4.88 12.72 19.67
N GLU A 93 -5.27 11.45 19.57
CA GLU A 93 -6.07 10.88 18.46
C GLU A 93 -5.53 11.20 17.05
N VAL A 94 -4.24 11.51 16.96
CA VAL A 94 -3.63 12.00 15.71
C VAL A 94 -3.42 10.87 14.71
N ALA A 95 -3.37 9.62 15.20
CA ALA A 95 -3.00 8.51 14.33
C ALA A 95 -3.24 7.12 14.92
N THR A 96 -3.42 6.12 14.05
CA THR A 96 -3.42 4.70 14.44
C THR A 96 -2.00 4.16 14.42
N LEU A 97 -1.52 3.69 15.58
CA LEU A 97 -0.19 3.10 15.71
C LEU A 97 -0.22 1.63 15.28
N ARG A 98 0.55 1.29 14.25
CA ARG A 98 0.88 -0.10 13.92
C ARG A 98 2.30 -0.38 14.38
N SER A 99 2.53 -1.46 15.12
CA SER A 99 3.85 -1.81 15.66
C SER A 99 4.50 -2.88 14.80
N TYR A 100 5.60 -2.51 14.13
CA TYR A 100 6.57 -3.44 13.55
C TYR A 100 7.89 -3.33 14.30
N GLN A 101 8.73 -4.37 14.26
CA GLN A 101 9.90 -4.52 15.15
C GLN A 101 10.95 -3.39 15.08
N GLN A 102 10.95 -2.53 14.06
CA GLN A 102 11.98 -1.50 13.88
C GLN A 102 11.45 -0.07 13.70
N TYR A 103 10.17 0.14 13.43
CA TYR A 103 9.55 1.45 13.26
C TYR A 103 8.08 1.42 13.65
N LEU A 104 7.56 2.59 13.99
CA LEU A 104 6.15 2.83 14.27
C LEU A 104 5.55 3.55 13.06
N PRO A 105 4.90 2.85 12.14
CA PRO A 105 4.14 3.52 11.11
C PRO A 105 2.91 4.19 11.75
N ILE A 106 2.72 5.44 11.43
CA ILE A 106 1.60 6.25 11.89
C ILE A 106 0.76 6.57 10.67
N ALA A 107 -0.45 6.00 10.60
CA ALA A 107 -1.41 6.43 9.60
C ALA A 107 -1.89 7.84 9.96
N LEU A 108 -1.72 8.79 9.04
CA LEU A 108 -2.15 10.16 9.26
C LEU A 108 -3.67 10.24 9.26
N ALA A 109 -4.23 10.55 10.41
CA ALA A 109 -5.64 10.90 10.54
C ALA A 109 -5.86 12.43 10.38
N GLY A 110 -4.79 13.21 10.15
CA GLY A 110 -4.84 14.66 10.09
C GLY A 110 -3.62 15.31 9.42
N ASP A 111 -3.51 16.63 9.54
CA ASP A 111 -2.41 17.43 8.97
C ASP A 111 -1.07 17.06 9.61
N GLY A 112 -0.02 16.88 8.79
CA GLY A 112 1.35 16.52 9.22
C GLY A 112 1.98 17.53 10.22
N LYS A 113 1.44 18.73 10.33
CA LYS A 113 1.83 19.71 11.36
C LYS A 113 1.54 19.21 12.77
N THR A 114 0.40 18.56 12.96
CA THR A 114 -0.03 18.04 14.26
C THR A 114 0.94 16.98 14.81
N VAL A 115 1.51 16.13 13.94
CA VAL A 115 2.51 15.14 14.35
C VAL A 115 3.79 15.81 14.86
N ASN A 116 4.28 16.82 14.15
CA ASN A 116 5.46 17.56 14.57
C ASN A 116 5.24 18.31 15.88
N GLU A 117 4.06 18.89 16.08
CA GLU A 117 3.70 19.56 17.32
C GLU A 117 3.68 18.57 18.50
N VAL A 118 3.08 17.39 18.34
CA VAL A 118 3.07 16.36 19.38
C VAL A 118 4.49 15.92 19.74
N LEU A 119 5.36 15.69 18.74
CA LEU A 119 6.74 15.32 18.97
C LEU A 119 7.56 16.43 19.66
N GLN A 120 7.27 17.68 19.38
CA GLN A 120 7.94 18.82 19.95
C GLN A 120 7.50 19.11 21.40
N GLN A 121 6.21 18.92 21.69
CA GLN A 121 5.63 19.18 23.03
C GLN A 121 5.86 18.02 24.00
N THR A 122 6.04 16.79 23.51
CA THR A 122 6.28 15.63 24.36
C THR A 122 7.74 15.56 24.79
N LEU A 123 7.96 15.70 26.08
CA LEU A 123 9.30 15.73 26.67
C LEU A 123 9.69 14.39 27.28
N VAL A 124 10.92 13.98 27.02
CA VAL A 124 11.56 12.79 27.60
C VAL A 124 12.57 13.23 28.65
N ARG A 125 12.54 12.58 29.80
CA ARG A 125 13.55 12.80 30.84
C ARG A 125 14.79 11.97 30.53
N THR A 126 15.99 12.60 30.54
CA THR A 126 17.27 11.89 30.46
C THR A 126 17.54 11.14 31.77
N GLN A 127 18.35 10.10 31.68
CA GLN A 127 18.92 9.52 32.92
C GLN A 127 19.81 10.55 33.62
N ALA A 128 19.93 10.43 34.92
CA ALA A 128 20.79 11.32 35.69
C ALA A 128 22.25 11.18 35.24
N ASP A 129 22.94 12.27 35.13
CA ASP A 129 24.37 12.31 34.91
C ASP A 129 25.17 11.95 36.20
N LYS A 130 26.48 12.03 36.13
CA LYS A 130 27.37 11.75 37.27
C LYS A 130 27.16 12.72 38.45
N GLU A 131 26.54 13.86 38.22
CA GLU A 131 26.21 14.87 39.22
C GLU A 131 24.75 14.73 39.73
N GLY A 132 24.00 13.71 39.27
CA GLY A 132 22.62 13.46 39.65
C GLY A 132 21.61 14.34 38.93
N LYS A 133 22.01 15.11 37.91
CA LYS A 133 21.14 16.03 37.15
C LYS A 133 20.51 15.30 35.96
N SER A 134 19.23 15.52 35.75
CA SER A 134 18.51 15.06 34.54
C SER A 134 17.89 16.25 33.83
N GLN A 135 17.77 16.13 32.48
CA GLN A 135 17.21 17.15 31.61
C GLN A 135 15.98 16.61 30.89
N TYR A 136 15.15 17.51 30.35
CA TYR A 136 14.02 17.19 29.52
C TYR A 136 14.34 17.53 28.07
N ILE A 137 14.13 16.56 27.18
CA ILE A 137 14.44 16.68 25.75
C ILE A 137 13.16 16.38 24.96
N PRO A 138 12.81 17.18 23.93
CA PRO A 138 11.67 16.88 23.06
C PRO A 138 11.86 15.56 22.32
N LEU A 139 10.79 14.76 22.17
CA LEU A 139 10.81 13.51 21.38
C LEU A 139 11.33 13.74 19.97
N GLN A 140 11.02 14.88 19.36
CA GLN A 140 11.51 15.26 18.02
C GLN A 140 13.02 15.19 17.91
N SER A 141 13.77 15.48 18.95
CA SER A 141 15.23 15.41 18.96
C SER A 141 15.76 13.97 18.95
N LEU A 142 14.97 12.99 19.31
CA LEU A 142 15.35 11.58 19.50
C LEU A 142 14.83 10.68 18.38
N VAL A 143 14.00 11.19 17.49
CA VAL A 143 13.37 10.42 16.43
C VAL A 143 13.67 11.00 15.05
N LYS A 144 13.52 10.16 14.04
CA LYS A 144 13.53 10.54 12.63
C LYS A 144 12.15 10.24 12.06
N VAL A 145 11.54 11.25 11.45
CA VAL A 145 10.24 11.12 10.77
C VAL A 145 10.49 11.06 9.27
N THR A 146 9.95 10.04 8.60
CA THR A 146 10.00 9.91 7.16
C THR A 146 8.58 9.66 6.64
N GLN A 147 8.27 10.22 5.49
CA GLN A 147 7.03 9.90 4.79
C GLN A 147 7.21 8.59 4.05
N GLY A 148 6.16 7.80 4.02
CA GLY A 148 6.07 6.56 3.28
C GLY A 148 4.65 6.33 2.78
N GLU A 149 4.49 5.33 1.97
CA GLU A 149 3.21 4.85 1.49
C GLU A 149 3.09 3.38 1.86
N ASP A 150 1.90 2.95 2.25
CA ASP A 150 1.60 1.56 2.53
C ASP A 150 0.35 1.14 1.74
N LEU A 151 0.25 -0.14 1.44
CA LEU A 151 -0.92 -0.68 0.75
C LEU A 151 -2.16 -0.51 1.63
N LYS A 152 -3.17 0.15 1.09
CA LYS A 152 -4.45 0.35 1.79
C LYS A 152 -5.20 -0.95 1.98
N THR A 153 -5.11 -1.86 1.01
CA THR A 153 -5.85 -3.11 0.99
C THR A 153 -4.96 -4.23 0.46
N VAL A 154 -4.98 -5.36 1.14
CA VAL A 154 -4.40 -6.61 0.67
C VAL A 154 -5.53 -7.48 0.15
N THR A 155 -5.40 -7.97 -1.07
CA THR A 155 -6.40 -8.85 -1.68
C THR A 155 -5.92 -10.30 -1.56
N ALA A 156 -6.81 -11.20 -1.15
CA ALA A 156 -6.51 -12.62 -1.05
C ALA A 156 -7.32 -13.41 -2.09
N GLY A 157 -6.64 -14.29 -2.82
CA GLY A 157 -7.22 -15.20 -3.79
C GLY A 157 -6.95 -16.66 -3.46
N LYS A 158 -7.20 -17.56 -4.42
CA LYS A 158 -7.00 -19.01 -4.25
C LYS A 158 -5.54 -19.39 -3.97
N ASN A 159 -4.59 -18.62 -4.53
CA ASN A 159 -3.15 -18.89 -4.45
C ASN A 159 -2.45 -18.05 -3.34
N GLY A 160 -3.21 -17.33 -2.53
CA GLY A 160 -2.71 -16.47 -1.44
C GLY A 160 -2.98 -14.98 -1.68
N GLU A 161 -2.17 -14.15 -1.04
CA GLU A 161 -2.27 -12.69 -1.17
C GLU A 161 -1.68 -12.23 -2.52
N TYR A 162 -2.38 -11.30 -3.18
CA TYR A 162 -1.96 -10.75 -4.47
C TYR A 162 -2.25 -9.26 -4.57
N ILE A 163 -1.61 -8.62 -5.53
CA ILE A 163 -1.82 -7.23 -5.88
C ILE A 163 -2.57 -7.18 -7.21
N PRO A 164 -3.82 -6.68 -7.22
CA PRO A 164 -4.60 -6.56 -8.44
C PRO A 164 -4.24 -5.32 -9.23
N PHE A 165 -4.09 -5.48 -10.55
CA PHE A 165 -4.06 -4.40 -11.52
C PHE A 165 -5.19 -4.59 -12.51
N SER A 166 -6.18 -3.71 -12.46
CA SER A 166 -7.42 -3.80 -13.23
C SER A 166 -7.32 -3.00 -14.53
N PHE A 167 -7.65 -3.63 -15.64
CA PHE A 167 -7.68 -3.00 -16.96
C PHE A 167 -9.12 -2.91 -17.44
N TYR A 168 -9.50 -1.74 -17.92
CA TYR A 168 -10.82 -1.43 -18.45
C TYR A 168 -10.70 -1.02 -19.92
N ASP A 169 -11.79 -1.16 -20.68
CA ASP A 169 -11.87 -0.84 -22.11
C ASP A 169 -10.82 -1.60 -22.96
N VAL A 170 -10.57 -2.86 -22.61
CA VAL A 170 -9.56 -3.71 -23.26
C VAL A 170 -10.11 -4.27 -24.58
N LYS A 171 -9.62 -3.76 -25.71
CA LYS A 171 -10.05 -4.24 -27.04
C LYS A 171 -9.50 -5.63 -27.42
N LYS A 172 -8.30 -5.95 -26.93
CA LYS A 172 -7.60 -7.23 -27.19
C LYS A 172 -6.94 -7.72 -25.92
N ALA A 173 -7.55 -8.68 -25.24
CA ALA A 173 -7.09 -9.16 -23.94
C ALA A 173 -5.82 -10.01 -24.03
N GLU A 174 -5.73 -10.92 -25.02
CA GLU A 174 -4.58 -11.82 -25.14
C GLU A 174 -3.24 -11.08 -25.31
N PRO A 175 -3.08 -10.11 -26.24
CA PRO A 175 -1.84 -9.34 -26.35
C PRO A 175 -1.49 -8.56 -25.07
N LEU A 176 -2.50 -7.97 -24.40
CA LEU A 176 -2.28 -7.29 -23.14
C LEU A 176 -1.71 -8.24 -22.08
N MET A 177 -2.32 -9.42 -21.92
CA MET A 177 -1.87 -10.42 -20.95
C MET A 177 -0.44 -10.89 -21.22
N GLU A 178 -0.06 -11.09 -22.50
CA GLU A 178 1.31 -11.47 -22.88
C GLU A 178 2.33 -10.39 -22.49
N GLU A 179 2.03 -9.11 -22.76
CA GLU A 179 2.93 -8.02 -22.38
C GLU A 179 3.04 -7.87 -20.86
N VAL A 180 1.93 -7.98 -20.12
CA VAL A 180 1.95 -7.94 -18.65
C VAL A 180 2.74 -9.10 -18.06
N LYS A 181 2.61 -10.31 -18.60
CA LYS A 181 3.42 -11.49 -18.16
C LYS A 181 4.91 -11.24 -18.26
N LYS A 182 5.37 -10.67 -19.38
CA LYS A 182 6.81 -10.39 -19.59
C LYS A 182 7.38 -9.43 -18.54
N LEU A 183 6.58 -8.50 -18.03
CA LEU A 183 7.02 -7.53 -17.01
C LEU A 183 7.20 -8.16 -15.63
N GLY A 184 6.49 -9.27 -15.34
CA GLY A 184 6.47 -9.88 -14.02
C GLY A 184 7.39 -11.08 -13.82
N GLU A 185 8.00 -11.63 -14.87
CA GLU A 185 8.66 -12.95 -14.88
C GLU A 185 9.73 -13.16 -13.80
N GLN A 186 10.42 -12.12 -13.33
CA GLN A 186 11.52 -12.30 -12.38
C GLN A 186 11.06 -12.37 -10.91
N ASN A 187 10.12 -11.51 -10.52
CA ASN A 187 9.76 -11.31 -9.09
C ASN A 187 8.33 -11.75 -8.76
N TRP A 188 7.50 -11.97 -9.77
CA TRP A 188 6.08 -12.20 -9.64
C TRP A 188 5.63 -13.47 -10.34
N GLU A 189 4.66 -14.11 -9.76
CA GLU A 189 3.78 -15.05 -10.44
C GLU A 189 2.50 -14.29 -10.79
N ILE A 190 2.02 -14.42 -12.03
CA ILE A 190 0.91 -13.61 -12.52
C ILE A 190 -0.21 -14.52 -13.00
N ASP A 191 -1.38 -14.37 -12.38
CA ASP A 191 -2.63 -14.93 -12.85
C ASP A 191 -3.52 -13.83 -13.43
N PHE A 192 -4.53 -14.23 -14.18
CA PHE A 192 -5.48 -13.32 -14.77
C PHE A 192 -6.91 -13.75 -14.48
N SER A 193 -7.75 -12.73 -14.17
CA SER A 193 -9.20 -12.86 -14.01
C SER A 193 -9.91 -11.67 -14.69
N GLY A 194 -11.20 -11.54 -14.46
CA GLY A 194 -12.01 -10.45 -14.99
C GLY A 194 -13.09 -10.91 -15.95
N SER A 195 -13.91 -9.97 -16.44
CA SER A 195 -15.11 -10.24 -17.25
C SER A 195 -14.79 -10.91 -18.60
N PHE A 196 -13.58 -10.71 -19.13
CA PHE A 196 -13.12 -11.38 -20.36
C PHE A 196 -13.21 -12.90 -20.24
N PHE A 197 -12.81 -13.48 -19.12
CA PHE A 197 -12.82 -14.93 -18.92
C PHE A 197 -14.23 -15.46 -18.70
N SER A 198 -15.07 -14.75 -17.93
CA SER A 198 -16.47 -15.11 -17.73
C SER A 198 -17.24 -15.08 -19.04
N ASN A 199 -17.04 -14.06 -19.86
CA ASN A 199 -17.67 -13.94 -21.17
C ASN A 199 -17.23 -15.04 -22.14
N LYS A 200 -15.93 -15.39 -22.15
CA LYS A 200 -15.38 -16.47 -22.99
C LYS A 200 -15.94 -17.83 -22.57
N GLN A 201 -16.06 -18.11 -21.28
CA GLN A 201 -16.67 -19.34 -20.76
C GLN A 201 -18.14 -19.42 -21.17
N MET A 202 -18.92 -18.35 -20.96
CA MET A 202 -20.34 -18.28 -21.33
C MET A 202 -20.54 -18.51 -22.86
N LEU A 203 -19.70 -17.93 -23.70
CA LEU A 203 -19.78 -18.15 -25.15
C LEU A 203 -19.51 -19.61 -25.51
N ASN A 204 -18.52 -20.26 -24.89
CA ASN A 204 -18.24 -21.66 -25.12
C ASN A 204 -19.42 -22.56 -24.68
N GLU A 205 -20.05 -22.28 -23.54
CA GLU A 205 -21.22 -23.02 -23.06
C GLU A 205 -22.43 -22.83 -24.00
N LEU A 206 -22.65 -21.62 -24.53
CA LEU A 206 -23.70 -21.37 -25.51
C LEU A 206 -23.49 -22.15 -26.81
N VAL A 207 -22.24 -22.24 -27.30
CA VAL A 207 -21.92 -23.00 -28.50
C VAL A 207 -22.20 -24.52 -28.30
N VAL A 208 -21.89 -25.03 -27.08
CA VAL A 208 -22.17 -26.42 -26.73
C VAL A 208 -23.68 -26.72 -26.65
N ILE A 209 -24.49 -25.73 -26.23
CA ILE A 209 -25.98 -25.90 -26.16
C ILE A 209 -26.62 -25.83 -27.53
N LEU A 210 -26.00 -25.13 -28.50
CA LEU A 210 -26.53 -24.92 -29.85
C LEU A 210 -26.10 -26.03 -30.85
N LEU A 211 -25.18 -26.91 -30.50
CA LEU A 211 -24.75 -28.09 -31.26
C LEU A 211 -25.48 -29.34 -30.80
#